data_c06670e3adf3c192fbc2f31f40f6ba54
#
_entry.id   c06670e3adf3c192fbc2f31f40f6ba54
#
_cell.length_a   1.000
_cell.length_b   1.000
_cell.length_c   1.000
_cell.angle_alpha   90.00
_cell.angle_beta   90.00
_cell.angle_gamma   90.00
#
_symmetry.space_group_name_H-M   'P 1'
#
loop_
_entity.id
_entity.type
_entity.pdbx_description
1 polymer ?
#
loop_
_entity_poly.entity_id
_entity_poly.type
_entity_poly.pdbx_seq_one_letter_code
_entity_poly.pdbx_strand_id
1 'polypeptide(L)'
;MSCRAAPWSRPSVPRARSFPASARLRNPFGGMNVWKNPILKSSWRIGDVPMIFGLPSGLFKCMASSSSGDGGFSRPQSTDEAPMPLYSWPDKQRPRVCILGGGFGGLYTALRLESLEWPGNNKPQVLLVDQSDRFVFKPMLYELLSGEVDVWEIAPYFTELLKKTSVQFIKDSVKLLRPSDHLRREPAGSCTGGVVHLESGTVIEYDWLVLALGAEAKIDAVPGSAEYALPFTTLEHALKVESELTMLERSRFGKSSPAIQVAIVGLGYSGVELAATISERLKNTGTVKAINFQTTVCPSAPPGNRDAALKVLESQNIELFLGYSVSCIREVYAPDDPGSMVTDAEEAGSDDKKLLLELQPAQRGLQSQVLEADLVLWTVGSTSQILRLQPPDAPYVIPLNGRGQVETEETLQVKGHPRTFAIGDSAALRDTAGKFLPANAQVAFQQADFAGWNIWAAINDRPLLPFRFQNLGEMMTLGRNDAAITASFIEGLTLDGPIGHAARKVVYCLRMPTDEHRVKVGMSWFAKSAVDSLAALQNAVSNMIASS
;
A
#
# COMPACT_ATOMS: atom_id res chain seq x y z
N MET A 1 15.77 64.47 -30.72
CA MET A 1 16.53 63.58 -31.59
C MET A 1 15.82 62.24 -31.60
N SER A 2 15.18 61.95 -32.72
CA SER A 2 14.35 60.75 -32.96
C SER A 2 15.23 59.62 -33.49
N CYS A 3 15.07 58.44 -32.94
CA CYS A 3 15.55 57.22 -33.60
C CYS A 3 14.35 56.31 -33.88
N ARG A 4 14.14 56.08 -35.19
CA ARG A 4 13.11 55.23 -35.78
C ARG A 4 13.48 53.76 -35.58
N ALA A 5 12.53 52.94 -35.22
CA ALA A 5 12.61 51.47 -35.23
C ALA A 5 12.40 50.92 -36.63
N ALA A 6 13.23 50.00 -37.07
CA ALA A 6 13.11 49.25 -38.31
C ALA A 6 12.32 47.93 -38.06
N PRO A 7 11.53 47.42 -39.03
CA PRO A 7 10.69 46.24 -38.86
C PRO A 7 11.47 44.94 -39.09
N TRP A 8 11.23 43.96 -38.22
CA TRP A 8 11.76 42.59 -38.32
C TRP A 8 10.95 41.77 -39.33
N SER A 9 11.63 41.24 -40.34
CA SER A 9 11.11 40.34 -41.35
C SER A 9 10.92 38.93 -40.74
N ARG A 10 9.77 38.31 -41.02
CA ARG A 10 9.45 36.91 -40.67
C ARG A 10 10.25 35.94 -41.56
N PRO A 11 10.79 34.82 -41.04
CA PRO A 11 11.32 33.76 -41.89
C PRO A 11 10.18 32.89 -42.44
N SER A 12 10.31 32.55 -43.70
CA SER A 12 9.43 31.73 -44.53
C SER A 12 9.45 30.25 -44.10
N VAL A 13 8.25 29.66 -43.95
CA VAL A 13 8.02 28.23 -43.72
C VAL A 13 8.25 27.46 -45.03
N PRO A 14 9.02 26.35 -45.07
CA PRO A 14 9.12 25.50 -46.26
C PRO A 14 7.85 24.64 -46.41
N ARG A 15 7.29 24.63 -47.62
CA ARG A 15 6.17 23.77 -48.04
C ARG A 15 6.54 22.29 -47.90
N ALA A 16 5.67 21.53 -47.20
CA ALA A 16 5.70 20.07 -47.13
C ALA A 16 5.49 19.45 -48.52
N ARG A 17 6.39 18.54 -48.91
CA ARG A 17 6.21 17.65 -50.07
C ARG A 17 5.28 16.51 -49.66
N SER A 18 4.24 16.30 -50.46
CA SER A 18 3.33 15.17 -50.42
C SER A 18 4.06 13.86 -50.76
N PHE A 19 3.99 12.87 -49.84
CA PHE A 19 4.34 11.47 -50.11
C PHE A 19 3.08 10.66 -50.38
N PRO A 20 3.13 9.68 -51.31
CA PRO A 20 1.96 8.89 -51.69
C PRO A 20 1.56 7.88 -50.60
N ALA A 21 0.25 7.73 -50.41
CA ALA A 21 -0.36 6.70 -49.58
C ALA A 21 -0.15 5.32 -50.22
N SER A 22 0.57 4.43 -49.54
CA SER A 22 0.36 2.98 -49.51
C SER A 22 1.58 2.25 -48.94
N ALA A 23 1.67 2.14 -47.63
CA ALA A 23 2.34 1.01 -46.97
C ALA A 23 1.56 0.70 -45.69
N ARG A 24 0.71 -0.31 -45.76
CA ARG A 24 0.11 -0.91 -44.57
C ARG A 24 1.23 -1.53 -43.73
N LEU A 25 1.72 -0.79 -42.74
CA LEU A 25 2.52 -1.36 -41.65
C LEU A 25 1.60 -2.31 -40.85
N ARG A 26 1.80 -3.61 -41.04
CA ARG A 26 1.25 -4.63 -40.16
C ARG A 26 1.77 -4.35 -38.77
N ASN A 27 0.86 -4.02 -37.87
CA ASN A 27 1.08 -3.85 -36.44
C ASN A 27 1.54 -5.21 -35.85
N PRO A 28 2.78 -5.39 -35.35
CA PRO A 28 3.22 -6.66 -34.79
C PRO A 28 2.59 -6.97 -33.42
N PHE A 29 1.81 -6.05 -32.88
CA PHE A 29 1.05 -6.26 -31.65
C PHE A 29 -0.41 -6.57 -32.00
N GLY A 30 -0.63 -7.79 -32.50
CA GLY A 30 -1.96 -8.37 -32.56
C GLY A 30 -2.54 -8.41 -31.15
N GLY A 31 -3.47 -7.50 -30.90
CA GLY A 31 -4.50 -7.55 -29.88
C GLY A 31 -4.21 -8.31 -28.59
N MET A 32 -3.40 -7.78 -27.69
CA MET A 32 -3.55 -8.11 -26.28
C MET A 32 -4.84 -7.45 -25.77
N ASN A 33 -5.96 -8.14 -26.01
CA ASN A 33 -7.23 -7.80 -25.38
C ASN A 33 -7.11 -8.06 -23.87
N VAL A 34 -6.85 -7.03 -23.09
CA VAL A 34 -6.84 -7.05 -21.62
C VAL A 34 -8.19 -7.52 -21.03
N TRP A 35 -9.18 -7.75 -21.89
CA TRP A 35 -10.59 -8.04 -21.52
C TRP A 35 -11.10 -9.43 -21.90
N LYS A 36 -10.28 -10.32 -22.46
CA LYS A 36 -10.74 -11.69 -22.79
C LYS A 36 -9.97 -12.71 -21.98
N ASN A 37 -10.48 -13.01 -20.79
CA ASN A 37 -10.20 -14.25 -20.09
C ASN A 37 -11.06 -15.36 -20.72
N PRO A 38 -10.48 -16.43 -21.26
CA PRO A 38 -11.24 -17.54 -21.84
C PRO A 38 -11.53 -18.63 -20.79
N ILE A 39 -12.20 -18.30 -19.67
CA ILE A 39 -12.70 -19.33 -18.74
C ILE A 39 -14.14 -19.02 -18.38
N LEU A 40 -15.02 -19.30 -19.31
CA LEU A 40 -16.46 -19.49 -19.07
C LEU A 40 -16.92 -20.72 -19.87
N LYS A 41 -16.50 -21.91 -19.42
CA LYS A 41 -17.19 -23.19 -19.72
C LYS A 41 -16.79 -24.20 -18.65
N SER A 42 -17.50 -24.21 -17.54
CA SER A 42 -17.71 -25.42 -16.75
C SER A 42 -19.06 -25.31 -16.04
N SER A 43 -19.89 -26.29 -16.35
CA SER A 43 -21.24 -26.53 -15.85
C SER A 43 -21.26 -26.73 -14.33
N TRP A 44 -22.10 -26.00 -13.64
CA TRP A 44 -22.39 -26.19 -12.21
C TRP A 44 -23.34 -27.37 -12.01
N ARG A 45 -22.94 -28.33 -11.17
CA ARG A 45 -23.87 -29.22 -10.48
C ARG A 45 -23.82 -28.89 -9.00
N ILE A 46 -24.99 -28.64 -8.44
CA ILE A 46 -25.24 -28.46 -7.00
C ILE A 46 -25.33 -29.84 -6.38
N GLY A 47 -24.59 -30.12 -5.33
CA GLY A 47 -24.72 -31.33 -4.54
C GLY A 47 -23.61 -31.46 -3.49
N ASP A 48 -24.05 -31.55 -2.23
CA ASP A 48 -23.44 -32.17 -1.06
C ASP A 48 -22.34 -31.42 -0.27
N VAL A 49 -22.82 -30.90 0.85
CA VAL A 49 -22.03 -30.53 2.03
C VAL A 49 -22.11 -31.69 3.06
N PRO A 50 -21.03 -32.15 3.65
CA PRO A 50 -21.09 -32.72 5.00
C PRO A 50 -20.31 -31.88 6.00
N MET A 51 -20.97 -31.57 7.10
CA MET A 51 -20.35 -31.11 8.34
C MET A 51 -19.64 -32.27 9.05
N ILE A 52 -18.43 -32.04 9.54
CA ILE A 52 -17.84 -32.87 10.60
C ILE A 52 -17.08 -31.96 11.58
N PHE A 53 -17.55 -31.98 12.82
CA PHE A 53 -16.86 -31.53 14.02
C PHE A 53 -15.78 -32.52 14.45
N GLY A 54 -14.67 -32.04 15.00
CA GLY A 54 -13.71 -32.87 15.72
C GLY A 54 -12.44 -32.16 16.13
N LEU A 55 -12.38 -31.73 17.38
CA LEU A 55 -11.14 -31.38 18.09
C LEU A 55 -10.46 -32.64 18.61
N PRO A 56 -9.13 -32.65 18.77
CA PRO A 56 -8.56 -33.21 19.99
C PRO A 56 -7.50 -32.33 20.65
N SER A 57 -7.65 -32.22 21.95
CA SER A 57 -6.71 -31.72 22.94
C SER A 57 -5.57 -32.73 23.19
N GLY A 58 -4.34 -32.24 23.32
CA GLY A 58 -3.18 -33.06 23.72
C GLY A 58 -2.17 -32.27 24.55
N LEU A 59 -2.02 -32.73 25.80
CA LEU A 59 -1.23 -32.18 26.89
C LEU A 59 0.26 -32.02 26.61
N PHE A 60 0.80 -30.88 27.09
CA PHE A 60 2.24 -30.72 27.40
C PHE A 60 2.59 -31.30 28.75
N LYS A 61 3.69 -32.04 28.79
CA LYS A 61 4.34 -32.50 30.02
C LYS A 61 5.78 -32.00 30.05
N CYS A 62 6.07 -31.07 30.96
CA CYS A 62 7.42 -30.66 31.31
C CYS A 62 8.05 -31.71 32.24
N MET A 63 9.31 -32.07 31.98
CA MET A 63 10.17 -32.67 32.98
C MET A 63 11.50 -31.91 33.07
N ALA A 64 11.75 -31.40 34.27
CA ALA A 64 13.05 -30.88 34.68
C ALA A 64 13.86 -32.01 35.31
N SER A 65 15.16 -32.05 35.00
CA SER A 65 16.11 -32.82 35.83
C SER A 65 17.40 -32.00 36.00
N SER A 66 17.74 -31.80 37.25
CA SER A 66 18.97 -31.20 37.75
C SER A 66 20.06 -32.25 37.89
N SER A 67 21.32 -31.91 37.55
CA SER A 67 22.50 -32.49 38.22
C SER A 67 23.69 -31.55 38.14
N SER A 68 24.32 -31.39 39.24
CA SER A 68 25.52 -30.63 39.61
C SER A 68 26.82 -31.36 39.19
N GLY A 69 27.90 -30.60 38.90
CA GLY A 69 29.25 -31.14 39.06
C GLY A 69 30.30 -30.53 38.16
N ASP A 70 31.11 -29.72 38.75
CA ASP A 70 32.58 -29.65 38.74
C ASP A 70 33.35 -28.95 37.61
N GLY A 71 34.33 -28.16 38.08
CA GLY A 71 35.08 -27.18 37.32
C GLY A 71 36.17 -27.74 36.41
N GLY A 72 36.46 -26.98 35.38
CA GLY A 72 37.58 -27.16 34.49
C GLY A 72 37.75 -25.95 33.60
N PHE A 73 38.82 -25.17 33.78
CA PHE A 73 39.21 -24.09 32.87
C PHE A 73 39.44 -24.67 31.46
N SER A 74 38.62 -24.28 30.54
CA SER A 74 38.78 -24.58 29.10
C SER A 74 38.68 -23.31 28.30
N ARG A 75 39.56 -23.16 27.30
CA ARG A 75 39.66 -22.14 26.25
C ARG A 75 38.29 -21.67 25.74
N PRO A 76 38.16 -20.41 25.26
CA PRO A 76 36.94 -19.98 24.60
C PRO A 76 36.75 -20.85 23.35
N GLN A 77 35.74 -21.75 23.41
CA GLN A 77 35.23 -22.46 22.27
C GLN A 77 34.48 -21.45 21.40
N SER A 78 34.77 -21.51 20.10
CA SER A 78 33.91 -20.96 19.06
C SER A 78 32.47 -21.30 19.40
N THR A 79 31.61 -20.28 19.45
CA THR A 79 30.17 -20.47 19.54
C THR A 79 29.72 -21.24 18.31
N ASP A 80 29.50 -22.55 18.47
CA ASP A 80 28.74 -23.35 17.52
C ASP A 80 27.31 -22.80 17.53
N GLU A 81 27.05 -21.83 16.66
CA GLU A 81 25.68 -21.46 16.31
C GLU A 81 25.03 -22.72 15.73
N ALA A 82 23.94 -23.16 16.35
CA ALA A 82 23.14 -24.27 15.83
C ALA A 82 22.83 -24.00 14.34
N PRO A 83 22.95 -25.00 13.46
CA PRO A 83 22.71 -24.80 12.02
C PRO A 83 21.31 -24.21 11.83
N MET A 84 21.25 -23.01 11.21
CA MET A 84 19.99 -22.34 10.91
C MET A 84 19.11 -23.22 10.04
N PRO A 85 17.81 -23.35 10.33
CA PRO A 85 16.92 -24.23 9.57
C PRO A 85 16.82 -23.73 8.11
N LEU A 86 17.26 -24.58 7.19
CA LEU A 86 17.18 -24.31 5.75
C LEU A 86 15.77 -24.65 5.25
N TYR A 87 15.14 -23.73 4.54
CA TYR A 87 13.87 -23.97 3.88
C TYR A 87 14.00 -25.08 2.82
N SER A 88 13.17 -26.10 2.93
CA SER A 88 13.20 -27.24 2.01
C SER A 88 12.22 -27.07 0.87
N TRP A 89 12.75 -26.79 -0.33
CA TRP A 89 11.95 -26.75 -1.54
C TRP A 89 11.46 -28.16 -1.91
N PRO A 90 10.18 -28.32 -2.32
CA PRO A 90 9.61 -29.62 -2.65
C PRO A 90 10.35 -30.38 -3.74
N ASP A 91 10.88 -29.68 -4.76
CA ASP A 91 11.62 -30.25 -5.87
C ASP A 91 12.94 -29.49 -6.10
N LYS A 92 14.06 -30.17 -5.93
CA LYS A 92 15.39 -29.56 -6.09
C LYS A 92 15.78 -29.27 -7.54
N GLN A 93 15.07 -29.85 -8.51
CA GLN A 93 15.38 -29.70 -9.95
C GLN A 93 14.63 -28.54 -10.61
N ARG A 94 13.52 -28.09 -10.01
CA ARG A 94 12.72 -26.99 -10.55
C ARG A 94 13.24 -25.62 -10.09
N PRO A 95 13.18 -24.59 -10.96
CA PRO A 95 13.58 -23.24 -10.58
C PRO A 95 12.85 -22.75 -9.33
N ARG A 96 13.57 -22.06 -8.45
CA ARG A 96 13.08 -21.55 -7.16
C ARG A 96 12.91 -20.05 -7.24
N VAL A 97 11.67 -19.56 -7.15
CA VAL A 97 11.34 -18.12 -7.14
C VAL A 97 10.91 -17.73 -5.74
N CYS A 98 11.68 -16.86 -5.09
CA CYS A 98 11.32 -16.26 -3.81
C CYS A 98 10.76 -14.87 -4.05
N ILE A 99 9.58 -14.56 -3.50
CA ILE A 99 8.91 -13.26 -3.59
C ILE A 99 8.79 -12.69 -2.18
N LEU A 100 9.38 -11.54 -1.93
CA LEU A 100 9.37 -10.85 -0.65
C LEU A 100 8.39 -9.69 -0.68
N GLY A 101 7.36 -9.80 0.15
CA GLY A 101 6.23 -8.88 0.22
C GLY A 101 5.02 -9.37 -0.57
N GLY A 102 3.88 -9.50 0.12
CA GLY A 102 2.60 -10.00 -0.40
C GLY A 102 1.61 -8.91 -0.83
N GLY A 103 2.06 -7.67 -1.01
CA GLY A 103 1.21 -6.59 -1.52
C GLY A 103 0.86 -6.72 -3.02
N PHE A 104 0.46 -5.60 -3.65
CA PHE A 104 0.09 -5.58 -5.08
C PHE A 104 1.19 -6.12 -6.00
N GLY A 105 2.46 -5.79 -5.71
CA GLY A 105 3.58 -6.30 -6.50
C GLY A 105 3.73 -7.82 -6.37
N GLY A 106 3.97 -8.30 -5.15
CA GLY A 106 4.36 -9.68 -4.92
C GLY A 106 3.25 -10.70 -5.14
N LEU A 107 2.06 -10.49 -4.56
CA LEU A 107 0.93 -11.42 -4.75
C LEU A 107 0.55 -11.55 -6.23
N TYR A 108 0.43 -10.43 -6.95
CA TYR A 108 0.04 -10.48 -8.36
C TYR A 108 1.15 -11.07 -9.24
N THR A 109 2.44 -10.91 -8.88
CA THR A 109 3.54 -11.63 -9.54
C THR A 109 3.43 -13.13 -9.32
N ALA A 110 3.15 -13.57 -8.08
CA ALA A 110 2.95 -14.98 -7.77
C ALA A 110 1.79 -15.59 -8.57
N LEU A 111 0.63 -14.90 -8.60
CA LEU A 111 -0.55 -15.32 -9.38
C LEU A 111 -0.27 -15.30 -10.89
N ARG A 112 0.53 -14.35 -11.37
CA ARG A 112 0.93 -14.29 -12.78
C ARG A 112 1.80 -15.48 -13.15
N LEU A 113 2.82 -15.83 -12.35
CA LEU A 113 3.67 -16.99 -12.56
C LEU A 113 2.86 -18.30 -12.57
N GLU A 114 1.85 -18.40 -11.70
CA GLU A 114 0.95 -19.55 -11.67
C GLU A 114 0.09 -19.66 -12.93
N SER A 115 -0.35 -18.54 -13.51
CA SER A 115 -1.24 -18.48 -14.68
C SER A 115 -0.56 -18.68 -16.02
N LEU A 116 0.77 -18.57 -16.09
CA LEU A 116 1.53 -18.72 -17.32
C LEU A 116 1.66 -20.21 -17.71
N GLU A 117 1.67 -20.46 -19.03
CA GLU A 117 1.98 -21.79 -19.58
C GLU A 117 3.49 -22.02 -19.55
N TRP A 118 3.93 -23.13 -18.96
CA TRP A 118 5.34 -23.46 -18.80
C TRP A 118 5.73 -24.61 -19.73
N PRO A 119 6.71 -24.42 -20.62
CA PRO A 119 7.17 -25.50 -21.49
C PRO A 119 7.95 -26.57 -20.69
N GLY A 120 7.72 -27.83 -21.01
CA GLY A 120 8.39 -28.94 -20.35
C GLY A 120 8.12 -29.00 -18.85
N ASN A 121 9.16 -29.17 -18.04
CA ASN A 121 9.09 -29.22 -16.56
C ASN A 121 9.67 -27.96 -15.91
N ASN A 122 9.67 -26.83 -16.64
CA ASN A 122 10.31 -25.58 -16.19
C ASN A 122 9.43 -24.72 -15.28
N LYS A 123 8.20 -25.15 -14.91
CA LYS A 123 7.35 -24.39 -13.99
C LYS A 123 8.08 -24.21 -12.66
N PRO A 124 8.34 -22.96 -12.22
CA PRO A 124 9.06 -22.73 -10.97
C PRO A 124 8.23 -23.14 -9.77
N GLN A 125 8.91 -23.35 -8.69
CA GLN A 125 8.33 -23.35 -7.36
C GLN A 125 8.33 -21.91 -6.87
N VAL A 126 7.20 -21.42 -6.43
CA VAL A 126 7.05 -20.03 -5.98
C VAL A 126 6.79 -20.01 -4.48
N LEU A 127 7.60 -19.25 -3.76
CA LEU A 127 7.45 -19.00 -2.33
C LEU A 127 7.19 -17.51 -2.12
N LEU A 128 6.04 -17.17 -1.54
CA LEU A 128 5.69 -15.84 -1.11
C LEU A 128 5.97 -15.68 0.39
N VAL A 129 6.70 -14.64 0.77
CA VAL A 129 7.02 -14.31 2.17
C VAL A 129 6.45 -12.94 2.48
N ASP A 130 5.68 -12.84 3.56
CA ASP A 130 5.17 -11.56 4.08
C ASP A 130 5.07 -11.61 5.60
N GLN A 131 5.26 -10.48 6.25
CA GLN A 131 5.10 -10.33 7.71
C GLN A 131 3.64 -10.47 8.17
N SER A 132 2.69 -10.14 7.28
CA SER A 132 1.24 -10.33 7.50
C SER A 132 0.78 -11.67 6.90
N ASP A 133 -0.29 -12.24 7.44
CA ASP A 133 -0.99 -13.39 6.87
C ASP A 133 -2.09 -12.99 5.87
N ARG A 134 -2.24 -11.66 5.61
CA ARG A 134 -3.30 -11.10 4.78
C ARG A 134 -2.73 -10.22 3.67
N PHE A 135 -3.31 -10.35 2.50
CA PHE A 135 -3.24 -9.31 1.48
C PHE A 135 -4.09 -8.12 1.93
N VAL A 136 -3.61 -6.90 1.71
CA VAL A 136 -4.38 -5.68 2.02
C VAL A 136 -4.60 -4.85 0.76
N PHE A 137 -5.86 -4.65 0.39
CA PHE A 137 -6.25 -3.75 -0.68
C PHE A 137 -6.23 -2.30 -0.17
N LYS A 138 -5.01 -1.76 0.00
CA LYS A 138 -4.74 -0.46 0.65
C LYS A 138 -5.63 0.71 0.18
N PRO A 139 -6.01 0.84 -1.14
CA PRO A 139 -6.88 1.92 -1.58
C PRO A 139 -8.29 1.94 -0.97
N MET A 140 -8.66 0.91 -0.21
CA MET A 140 -9.95 0.81 0.47
C MET A 140 -9.85 0.75 2.00
N LEU A 141 -8.68 1.07 2.57
CA LEU A 141 -8.52 1.12 4.03
C LEU A 141 -9.40 2.20 4.69
N TYR A 142 -9.68 3.27 3.98
CA TYR A 142 -10.50 4.40 4.46
C TYR A 142 -11.95 3.98 4.72
N GLU A 143 -12.49 3.09 3.88
CA GLU A 143 -13.86 2.60 3.99
C GLU A 143 -14.10 1.69 5.21
N LEU A 144 -13.03 1.20 5.85
CA LEU A 144 -13.15 0.57 7.18
C LEU A 144 -13.63 1.57 8.23
N LEU A 145 -13.10 2.81 8.17
CA LEU A 145 -13.47 3.87 9.12
C LEU A 145 -14.90 4.39 8.92
N SER A 146 -15.44 4.30 7.70
CA SER A 146 -16.84 4.65 7.38
C SER A 146 -17.80 3.47 7.54
N GLY A 147 -17.29 2.24 7.78
CA GLY A 147 -18.08 1.03 7.89
C GLY A 147 -18.67 0.54 6.55
N GLU A 148 -18.20 1.04 5.42
CA GLU A 148 -18.68 0.61 4.10
C GLU A 148 -18.16 -0.75 3.67
N VAL A 149 -17.00 -1.17 4.19
CA VAL A 149 -16.40 -2.46 3.89
C VAL A 149 -16.00 -3.20 5.16
N ASP A 150 -16.01 -4.52 5.08
CA ASP A 150 -15.52 -5.39 6.13
C ASP A 150 -14.06 -5.79 5.90
N VAL A 151 -13.35 -6.12 6.96
CA VAL A 151 -11.93 -6.54 6.89
C VAL A 151 -11.72 -7.70 5.91
N TRP A 152 -12.59 -8.71 5.89
CA TRP A 152 -12.46 -9.87 5.00
C TRP A 152 -12.59 -9.49 3.51
N GLU A 153 -13.29 -8.40 3.18
CA GLU A 153 -13.48 -7.94 1.80
C GLU A 153 -12.19 -7.37 1.22
N ILE A 154 -11.48 -6.56 2.01
CA ILE A 154 -10.28 -5.84 1.56
C ILE A 154 -8.97 -6.43 2.07
N ALA A 155 -9.04 -7.33 3.06
CA ALA A 155 -7.87 -7.98 3.66
C ALA A 155 -8.07 -9.50 3.80
N PRO A 156 -8.24 -10.25 2.68
CA PRO A 156 -8.34 -11.71 2.71
C PRO A 156 -7.02 -12.37 3.10
N TYR A 157 -7.09 -13.56 3.70
CA TYR A 157 -5.92 -14.36 4.03
C TYR A 157 -5.20 -14.90 2.78
N PHE A 158 -3.87 -14.92 2.80
CA PHE A 158 -3.08 -15.54 1.73
C PHE A 158 -3.42 -17.02 1.55
N THR A 159 -3.67 -17.74 2.64
CA THR A 159 -4.07 -19.15 2.59
C THR A 159 -5.37 -19.37 1.80
N GLU A 160 -6.30 -18.41 1.82
CA GLU A 160 -7.52 -18.47 1.01
C GLU A 160 -7.27 -18.11 -0.44
N LEU A 161 -6.48 -17.07 -0.69
CA LEU A 161 -6.17 -16.60 -2.04
C LEU A 161 -5.34 -17.62 -2.83
N LEU A 162 -4.43 -18.31 -2.16
CA LEU A 162 -3.47 -19.23 -2.77
C LEU A 162 -3.92 -20.70 -2.79
N LYS A 163 -5.04 -21.04 -2.15
CA LYS A 163 -5.51 -22.45 -1.98
C LYS A 163 -5.67 -23.25 -3.27
N LYS A 164 -5.87 -22.58 -4.41
CA LYS A 164 -6.02 -23.20 -5.74
C LYS A 164 -4.76 -23.10 -6.60
N THR A 165 -3.64 -22.70 -6.02
CA THR A 165 -2.36 -22.51 -6.69
C THR A 165 -1.31 -23.43 -6.14
N SER A 166 -0.16 -23.53 -6.80
CA SER A 166 1.03 -24.21 -6.30
C SER A 166 1.97 -23.30 -5.50
N VAL A 167 1.60 -22.04 -5.30
CA VAL A 167 2.38 -21.04 -4.57
C VAL A 167 2.36 -21.36 -3.07
N GLN A 168 3.54 -21.42 -2.48
CA GLN A 168 3.72 -21.60 -1.04
C GLN A 168 3.78 -20.23 -0.35
N PHE A 169 3.33 -20.16 0.90
CA PHE A 169 3.31 -18.96 1.70
C PHE A 169 3.98 -19.17 3.05
N ILE A 170 4.84 -18.24 3.45
CA ILE A 170 5.41 -18.14 4.80
C ILE A 170 5.07 -16.76 5.38
N LYS A 171 4.47 -16.77 6.56
CA LYS A 171 4.31 -15.56 7.37
C LYS A 171 5.57 -15.34 8.19
N ASP A 172 6.43 -14.43 7.72
CA ASP A 172 7.66 -14.07 8.42
C ASP A 172 8.19 -12.73 7.91
N SER A 173 9.11 -12.13 8.66
CA SER A 173 9.80 -10.91 8.28
C SER A 173 11.19 -11.21 7.72
N VAL A 174 11.60 -10.44 6.72
CA VAL A 174 12.94 -10.54 6.16
C VAL A 174 13.93 -9.86 7.09
N LYS A 175 14.98 -10.59 7.48
CA LYS A 175 16.07 -10.09 8.31
C LYS A 175 17.26 -9.63 7.49
N LEU A 176 17.66 -10.41 6.49
CA LEU A 176 18.87 -10.17 5.73
C LEU A 176 18.78 -10.71 4.30
N LEU A 177 19.28 -9.93 3.35
CA LEU A 177 19.41 -10.30 1.94
C LEU A 177 20.87 -10.50 1.56
N ARG A 178 21.20 -11.63 0.93
CA ARG A 178 22.53 -11.93 0.39
C ARG A 178 22.41 -12.41 -1.06
N PRO A 179 22.23 -11.50 -2.03
CA PRO A 179 22.22 -11.89 -3.44
C PRO A 179 23.62 -12.32 -3.87
N SER A 180 23.72 -13.36 -4.67
CA SER A 180 24.98 -13.89 -5.21
C SER A 180 25.04 -13.91 -6.75
N ASP A 181 23.98 -13.44 -7.41
CA ASP A 181 23.82 -13.43 -8.86
C ASP A 181 24.78 -12.46 -9.60
N HIS A 182 25.40 -11.53 -8.88
CA HIS A 182 26.43 -10.62 -9.39
C HIS A 182 27.84 -11.27 -9.49
N LEU A 183 28.06 -12.40 -8.82
CA LEU A 183 29.37 -13.10 -8.78
C LEU A 183 29.66 -13.90 -10.06
N ARG A 184 29.04 -13.60 -11.16
CA ARG A 184 29.13 -14.31 -12.44
C ARG A 184 30.54 -14.31 -13.04
N ARG A 185 31.39 -15.25 -12.58
CA ARG A 185 32.60 -15.67 -13.32
C ARG A 185 32.85 -17.19 -13.28
N GLU A 186 31.87 -17.97 -12.82
CA GLU A 186 31.95 -19.43 -12.76
C GLU A 186 31.14 -20.08 -13.90
N PRO A 187 31.54 -21.27 -14.39
CA PRO A 187 30.84 -21.91 -15.51
C PRO A 187 29.38 -22.24 -15.17
N ALA A 188 28.53 -22.15 -16.17
CA ALA A 188 27.10 -22.40 -16.10
C ALA A 188 26.78 -23.70 -15.39
N GLY A 189 26.27 -23.65 -14.15
CA GLY A 189 25.84 -24.88 -13.46
C GLY A 189 25.61 -24.75 -11.96
N SER A 190 26.23 -23.80 -11.25
CA SER A 190 26.16 -23.75 -9.79
C SER A 190 25.75 -22.40 -9.19
N CYS A 191 25.34 -21.43 -10.01
CA CYS A 191 24.96 -20.12 -9.50
C CYS A 191 23.54 -20.14 -8.97
N THR A 192 23.37 -20.27 -7.66
CA THR A 192 22.14 -19.86 -6.95
C THR A 192 21.98 -18.35 -7.06
N GLY A 193 20.75 -17.85 -7.11
CA GLY A 193 20.48 -16.40 -7.13
C GLY A 193 20.89 -15.71 -5.85
N GLY A 194 20.92 -16.45 -4.73
CA GLY A 194 21.31 -15.97 -3.41
C GLY A 194 20.54 -16.61 -2.28
N VAL A 195 20.60 -15.94 -1.12
CA VAL A 195 20.00 -16.41 0.14
C VAL A 195 19.24 -15.27 0.83
N VAL A 196 18.10 -15.61 1.40
CA VAL A 196 17.31 -14.74 2.28
C VAL A 196 17.30 -15.34 3.69
N HIS A 197 17.59 -14.54 4.69
CA HIS A 197 17.43 -14.91 6.10
C HIS A 197 16.16 -14.25 6.65
N LEU A 198 15.32 -15.04 7.31
CA LEU A 198 14.11 -14.57 7.96
C LEU A 198 14.35 -14.32 9.46
N GLU A 199 13.46 -13.57 10.10
CA GLU A 199 13.56 -13.29 11.54
C GLU A 199 13.37 -14.56 12.40
N SER A 200 12.61 -15.55 11.94
CA SER A 200 12.50 -16.87 12.58
C SER A 200 13.80 -17.67 12.61
N GLY A 201 14.83 -17.20 11.91
CA GLY A 201 16.08 -17.92 11.69
C GLY A 201 16.06 -18.82 10.44
N THR A 202 14.93 -18.98 9.75
CA THR A 202 14.84 -19.77 8.52
C THR A 202 15.66 -19.13 7.41
N VAL A 203 16.40 -19.94 6.67
CA VAL A 203 17.23 -19.52 5.53
C VAL A 203 16.60 -20.06 4.25
N ILE A 204 16.39 -19.19 3.25
CA ILE A 204 15.79 -19.54 1.96
C ILE A 204 16.83 -19.36 0.86
N GLU A 205 17.25 -20.44 0.22
CA GLU A 205 18.02 -20.37 -1.03
C GLU A 205 17.07 -20.19 -2.21
N TYR A 206 17.41 -19.32 -3.15
CA TYR A 206 16.59 -19.03 -4.32
C TYR A 206 17.43 -18.98 -5.60
N ASP A 207 16.78 -19.19 -6.75
CA ASP A 207 17.36 -18.94 -8.07
C ASP A 207 16.96 -17.58 -8.62
N TRP A 208 15.75 -17.14 -8.28
CA TRP A 208 15.16 -15.86 -8.68
C TRP A 208 14.52 -15.16 -7.49
N LEU A 209 14.71 -13.86 -7.39
CA LEU A 209 14.19 -13.03 -6.30
C LEU A 209 13.30 -11.91 -6.83
N VAL A 210 12.20 -11.65 -6.14
CA VAL A 210 11.35 -10.48 -6.36
C VAL A 210 11.27 -9.66 -5.08
N LEU A 211 11.76 -8.43 -5.13
CA LEU A 211 11.66 -7.45 -4.06
C LEU A 211 10.38 -6.62 -4.25
N ALA A 212 9.36 -6.93 -3.47
CA ALA A 212 8.05 -6.27 -3.50
C ALA A 212 7.60 -5.80 -2.11
N LEU A 213 8.58 -5.44 -1.25
CA LEU A 213 8.38 -5.10 0.17
C LEU A 213 7.62 -3.79 0.39
N GLY A 214 7.41 -3.00 -0.68
CA GLY A 214 6.68 -1.74 -0.59
C GLY A 214 7.47 -0.66 0.14
N ALA A 215 6.73 0.19 0.85
CA ALA A 215 7.27 1.26 1.67
C ALA A 215 6.46 1.40 2.96
N GLU A 216 7.11 1.89 4.01
CA GLU A 216 6.52 2.18 5.31
C GLU A 216 6.38 3.68 5.54
N ALA A 217 5.48 4.07 6.43
CA ALA A 217 5.33 5.46 6.84
C ALA A 217 6.59 5.96 7.55
N LYS A 218 7.05 7.16 7.20
CA LYS A 218 8.15 7.82 7.88
C LYS A 218 7.59 8.59 9.08
N ILE A 219 7.45 7.89 10.21
CA ILE A 219 6.81 8.46 11.40
C ILE A 219 7.79 9.19 12.33
N ASP A 220 9.09 9.07 12.10
CA ASP A 220 10.16 9.69 12.87
C ASP A 220 10.61 11.06 12.29
N ALA A 221 9.73 11.72 11.54
CA ALA A 221 10.08 12.92 10.79
C ALA A 221 10.30 14.16 11.67
N VAL A 222 9.58 14.26 12.79
CA VAL A 222 9.67 15.37 13.75
C VAL A 222 9.59 14.86 15.18
N PRO A 223 10.12 15.62 16.18
CA PRO A 223 10.01 15.25 17.59
C PRO A 223 8.58 14.96 18.01
N GLY A 224 8.34 13.83 18.66
CA GLY A 224 7.04 13.39 19.16
C GLY A 224 6.14 12.73 18.11
N SER A 225 6.48 12.77 16.81
CA SER A 225 5.60 12.15 15.80
C SER A 225 5.55 10.62 15.92
N ALA A 226 6.66 9.97 16.27
CA ALA A 226 6.70 8.52 16.46
C ALA A 226 5.92 8.06 17.71
N GLU A 227 5.77 8.91 18.72
CA GLU A 227 5.14 8.60 19.99
C GLU A 227 3.64 8.93 19.99
N TYR A 228 3.27 10.06 19.43
CA TYR A 228 1.93 10.63 19.55
C TYR A 228 1.08 10.61 18.28
N ALA A 229 1.66 10.30 17.12
CA ALA A 229 0.91 10.26 15.88
C ALA A 229 0.74 8.83 15.36
N LEU A 230 -0.41 8.54 14.74
CA LEU A 230 -0.72 7.26 14.14
C LEU A 230 -0.54 7.33 12.62
N PRO A 231 0.27 6.44 12.03
CA PRO A 231 0.31 6.27 10.57
C PRO A 231 -0.94 5.56 10.05
N PHE A 232 -1.19 5.65 8.73
CA PHE A 232 -2.33 4.98 8.10
C PHE A 232 -1.90 4.30 6.78
N THR A 233 -1.18 3.18 6.89
CA THR A 233 -0.61 2.47 5.74
C THR A 233 -0.81 0.96 5.75
N THR A 234 -1.23 0.38 6.89
CA THR A 234 -1.49 -1.05 7.07
C THR A 234 -2.87 -1.30 7.64
N LEU A 235 -3.32 -2.56 7.65
CA LEU A 235 -4.58 -2.94 8.29
C LEU A 235 -4.55 -2.67 9.79
N GLU A 236 -3.44 -2.97 10.45
CA GLU A 236 -3.24 -2.74 11.89
C GLU A 236 -3.38 -1.26 12.23
N HIS A 237 -2.80 -0.39 11.40
CA HIS A 237 -2.95 1.06 11.55
C HIS A 237 -4.42 1.49 11.42
N ALA A 238 -5.13 0.99 10.42
CA ALA A 238 -6.54 1.32 10.21
C ALA A 238 -7.41 0.85 11.38
N LEU A 239 -7.19 -0.37 11.88
CA LEU A 239 -7.91 -0.91 13.03
C LEU A 239 -7.58 -0.16 14.33
N LYS A 240 -6.33 0.30 14.50
CA LYS A 240 -5.95 1.13 15.65
C LYS A 240 -6.66 2.50 15.59
N VAL A 241 -6.66 3.17 14.44
CA VAL A 241 -7.38 4.44 14.25
C VAL A 241 -8.88 4.26 14.49
N GLU A 242 -9.48 3.16 13.99
CA GLU A 242 -10.88 2.81 14.24
C GLU A 242 -11.18 2.66 15.74
N SER A 243 -10.30 1.96 16.48
CA SER A 243 -10.42 1.77 17.93
C SER A 243 -10.33 3.10 18.68
N GLU A 244 -9.34 3.95 18.35
CA GLU A 244 -9.16 5.26 19.01
C GLU A 244 -10.36 6.19 18.75
N LEU A 245 -10.84 6.27 17.50
CA LEU A 245 -12.03 7.06 17.19
C LEU A 245 -13.25 6.56 17.95
N THR A 246 -13.46 5.24 18.02
CA THR A 246 -14.57 4.64 18.74
C THR A 246 -14.48 4.91 20.25
N MET A 247 -13.29 4.88 20.84
CA MET A 247 -13.10 5.25 22.25
C MET A 247 -13.43 6.72 22.50
N LEU A 248 -12.95 7.64 21.66
CA LEU A 248 -13.27 9.07 21.75
C LEU A 248 -14.77 9.33 21.61
N GLU A 249 -15.43 8.70 20.66
CA GLU A 249 -16.88 8.82 20.45
C GLU A 249 -17.66 8.33 21.70
N ARG A 250 -17.26 7.20 22.28
CA ARG A 250 -17.91 6.64 23.48
C ARG A 250 -17.66 7.48 24.73
N SER A 251 -16.44 7.96 24.94
CA SER A 251 -16.09 8.75 26.12
C SER A 251 -16.88 10.07 26.20
N ARG A 252 -17.27 10.61 25.05
CA ARG A 252 -17.98 11.89 24.91
C ARG A 252 -19.48 11.74 24.67
N PHE A 253 -19.97 10.54 24.49
CA PHE A 253 -21.39 10.30 24.25
C PHE A 253 -22.26 10.75 25.44
N GLY A 254 -23.23 11.63 25.18
CA GLY A 254 -24.16 12.13 26.20
C GLY A 254 -23.57 13.12 27.20
N LYS A 255 -22.31 13.52 27.05
CA LYS A 255 -21.66 14.56 27.89
C LYS A 255 -21.67 15.90 27.14
N SER A 256 -21.70 17.01 27.91
CA SER A 256 -21.43 18.36 27.39
C SER A 256 -19.92 18.58 27.16
N SER A 257 -19.24 17.57 26.69
CA SER A 257 -17.79 17.59 26.45
C SER A 257 -17.43 18.40 25.20
N PRO A 258 -16.21 18.96 25.13
CA PRO A 258 -15.77 19.65 23.90
C PRO A 258 -15.76 18.67 22.73
N ALA A 259 -15.95 19.20 21.51
CA ALA A 259 -15.94 18.42 20.28
C ALA A 259 -14.62 17.64 20.11
N ILE A 260 -14.67 16.42 19.56
CA ILE A 260 -13.49 15.63 19.24
C ILE A 260 -12.67 16.38 18.18
N GLN A 261 -11.37 16.51 18.41
CA GLN A 261 -10.45 17.21 17.50
C GLN A 261 -9.45 16.21 16.90
N VAL A 262 -9.50 16.01 15.59
CA VAL A 262 -8.57 15.15 14.88
C VAL A 262 -7.66 15.99 13.99
N ALA A 263 -6.35 15.90 14.18
CA ALA A 263 -5.36 16.53 13.31
C ALA A 263 -4.83 15.54 12.28
N ILE A 264 -4.81 15.93 11.01
CA ILE A 264 -4.26 15.13 9.90
C ILE A 264 -3.09 15.89 9.30
N VAL A 265 -1.90 15.29 9.38
CA VAL A 265 -0.65 15.87 8.88
C VAL A 265 -0.31 15.30 7.52
N GLY A 266 -0.29 16.17 6.50
CA GLY A 266 -0.10 15.82 5.10
C GLY A 266 -1.42 15.72 4.32
N LEU A 267 -1.56 16.49 3.24
CA LEU A 267 -2.74 16.47 2.36
C LEU A 267 -2.37 16.02 0.95
N GLY A 268 -1.66 14.90 0.85
CA GLY A 268 -1.63 14.05 -0.34
C GLY A 268 -2.95 13.25 -0.45
N TYR A 269 -3.01 12.25 -1.32
CA TYR A 269 -4.20 11.40 -1.47
C TYR A 269 -4.67 10.84 -0.12
N SER A 270 -3.79 10.17 0.62
CA SER A 270 -4.14 9.55 1.91
C SER A 270 -4.71 10.54 2.94
N GLY A 271 -4.09 11.72 3.05
CA GLY A 271 -4.56 12.72 4.01
C GLY A 271 -5.91 13.31 3.66
N VAL A 272 -6.18 13.55 2.38
CA VAL A 272 -7.48 14.03 1.90
C VAL A 272 -8.57 12.97 2.08
N GLU A 273 -8.29 11.72 1.73
CA GLU A 273 -9.22 10.59 1.91
C GLU A 273 -9.56 10.38 3.39
N LEU A 274 -8.57 10.45 4.28
CA LEU A 274 -8.79 10.39 5.74
C LEU A 274 -9.60 11.59 6.24
N ALA A 275 -9.26 12.81 5.82
CA ALA A 275 -9.92 14.02 6.26
C ALA A 275 -11.41 13.98 5.92
N ALA A 276 -11.75 13.64 4.67
CA ALA A 276 -13.13 13.53 4.24
C ALA A 276 -13.89 12.42 5.00
N THR A 277 -13.28 11.23 5.12
CA THR A 277 -13.92 10.07 5.78
C THR A 277 -14.16 10.34 7.27
N ILE A 278 -13.17 10.88 7.98
CA ILE A 278 -13.28 11.14 9.43
C ILE A 278 -14.21 12.30 9.72
N SER A 279 -14.16 13.38 8.92
CA SER A 279 -15.08 14.50 9.09
C SER A 279 -16.53 14.07 8.92
N GLU A 280 -16.82 13.26 7.91
CA GLU A 280 -18.16 12.70 7.71
C GLU A 280 -18.60 11.78 8.86
N ARG A 281 -17.70 10.96 9.40
CA ARG A 281 -17.97 10.09 10.55
C ARG A 281 -18.29 10.91 11.81
N LEU A 282 -17.48 11.92 12.10
CA LEU A 282 -17.64 12.74 13.30
C LEU A 282 -18.82 13.72 13.19
N LYS A 283 -19.16 14.19 11.99
CA LYS A 283 -20.27 15.14 11.73
C LYS A 283 -20.32 16.28 12.76
N ASN A 284 -21.31 16.23 13.65
CA ASN A 284 -21.55 17.26 14.67
C ASN A 284 -20.81 16.98 15.98
N THR A 285 -20.10 15.87 16.12
CA THR A 285 -19.43 15.44 17.36
C THR A 285 -17.95 15.81 17.40
N GLY A 286 -17.38 16.22 16.26
CA GLY A 286 -15.97 16.56 16.17
C GLY A 286 -15.63 17.47 15.01
N THR A 287 -14.36 17.88 14.97
CA THR A 287 -13.76 18.69 13.91
C THR A 287 -12.46 18.06 13.41
N VAL A 288 -12.16 18.27 12.13
CA VAL A 288 -10.91 17.81 11.52
C VAL A 288 -10.06 19.02 11.15
N LYS A 289 -8.80 19.01 11.61
CA LYS A 289 -7.77 19.99 11.29
C LYS A 289 -6.76 19.37 10.35
N ALA A 290 -6.65 19.87 9.13
CA ALA A 290 -5.83 19.25 8.08
C ALA A 290 -4.65 20.17 7.72
N ILE A 291 -3.42 19.69 7.97
CA ILE A 291 -2.19 20.46 7.86
C ILE A 291 -1.41 20.02 6.62
N ASN A 292 -0.97 20.95 5.78
CA ASN A 292 -0.15 20.68 4.62
C ASN A 292 0.98 21.70 4.44
N PHE A 293 2.17 21.19 4.15
CA PHE A 293 3.34 22.02 3.81
C PHE A 293 3.10 22.87 2.55
N GLN A 294 2.41 22.30 1.56
CA GLN A 294 2.08 23.00 0.32
C GLN A 294 0.79 23.78 0.48
N THR A 295 0.61 24.80 -0.37
CA THR A 295 -0.55 25.68 -0.38
C THR A 295 -1.77 25.11 -1.08
N THR A 296 -1.68 23.88 -1.56
CA THR A 296 -2.77 23.17 -2.25
C THR A 296 -2.94 21.79 -1.67
N VAL A 297 -4.14 21.25 -1.71
CA VAL A 297 -4.42 19.82 -1.43
C VAL A 297 -4.05 18.97 -2.64
N CYS A 298 -3.67 17.72 -2.43
CA CYS A 298 -3.35 16.75 -3.50
C CYS A 298 -2.54 17.35 -4.66
N PRO A 299 -1.35 17.95 -4.43
CA PRO A 299 -0.62 18.69 -5.46
C PRO A 299 -0.21 17.83 -6.67
N SER A 300 -0.12 16.53 -6.51
CA SER A 300 0.17 15.57 -7.59
C SER A 300 -1.06 15.10 -8.35
N ALA A 301 -2.27 15.37 -7.85
CA ALA A 301 -3.52 14.94 -8.47
C ALA A 301 -3.86 15.75 -9.74
N PRO A 302 -4.58 15.15 -10.70
CA PRO A 302 -5.20 15.89 -11.79
C PRO A 302 -6.08 17.04 -11.28
N PRO A 303 -6.18 18.15 -12.04
CA PRO A 303 -6.96 19.33 -11.60
C PRO A 303 -8.37 18.97 -11.16
N GLY A 304 -9.11 18.16 -11.93
CA GLY A 304 -10.48 17.78 -11.58
C GLY A 304 -10.61 17.03 -10.26
N ASN A 305 -9.70 16.09 -9.96
CA ASN A 305 -9.68 15.40 -8.66
C ASN A 305 -9.33 16.36 -7.51
N ARG A 306 -8.41 17.30 -7.76
CA ARG A 306 -8.02 18.32 -6.76
C ARG A 306 -9.18 19.26 -6.43
N ASP A 307 -9.87 19.73 -7.47
CA ASP A 307 -11.01 20.64 -7.31
C ASP A 307 -12.18 19.96 -6.58
N ALA A 308 -12.47 18.70 -6.94
CA ALA A 308 -13.47 17.88 -6.24
C ALA A 308 -13.08 17.66 -4.77
N ALA A 309 -11.81 17.34 -4.50
CA ALA A 309 -11.31 17.18 -3.14
C ALA A 309 -11.47 18.47 -2.31
N LEU A 310 -11.01 19.61 -2.84
CA LEU A 310 -11.12 20.89 -2.14
C LEU A 310 -12.58 21.26 -1.83
N LYS A 311 -13.47 21.10 -2.81
CA LYS A 311 -14.91 21.33 -2.65
C LYS A 311 -15.52 20.49 -1.51
N VAL A 312 -15.14 19.21 -1.42
CA VAL A 312 -15.63 18.32 -0.36
C VAL A 312 -15.07 18.74 0.99
N LEU A 313 -13.76 18.99 1.10
CA LEU A 313 -13.14 19.43 2.35
C LEU A 313 -13.76 20.73 2.89
N GLU A 314 -14.02 21.70 2.01
CA GLU A 314 -14.70 22.95 2.36
C GLU A 314 -16.17 22.72 2.77
N SER A 315 -16.89 21.86 2.05
CA SER A 315 -18.31 21.56 2.37
C SER A 315 -18.50 20.85 3.70
N GLN A 316 -17.49 20.10 4.14
CA GLN A 316 -17.47 19.40 5.43
C GLN A 316 -16.89 20.23 6.58
N ASN A 317 -16.62 21.52 6.35
CA ASN A 317 -16.07 22.46 7.35
C ASN A 317 -14.74 21.96 7.97
N ILE A 318 -13.88 21.33 7.17
CA ILE A 318 -12.55 20.92 7.60
C ILE A 318 -11.65 22.14 7.67
N GLU A 319 -10.99 22.34 8.82
CA GLU A 319 -10.05 23.45 9.02
C GLU A 319 -8.74 23.17 8.27
N LEU A 320 -8.46 23.95 7.22
CA LEU A 320 -7.29 23.76 6.36
C LEU A 320 -6.13 24.68 6.78
N PHE A 321 -5.02 24.08 7.20
CA PHE A 321 -3.75 24.77 7.51
C PHE A 321 -2.76 24.54 6.37
N LEU A 322 -2.91 25.29 5.28
CA LEU A 322 -2.06 25.18 4.10
C LEU A 322 -0.84 26.10 4.20
N GLY A 323 0.32 25.63 3.75
CA GLY A 323 1.60 26.34 3.87
C GLY A 323 2.23 26.22 5.25
N TYR A 324 1.86 25.21 6.04
CA TYR A 324 2.42 24.91 7.36
C TYR A 324 3.07 23.53 7.41
N SER A 325 4.13 23.43 8.20
CA SER A 325 4.75 22.18 8.62
C SER A 325 4.61 21.99 10.13
N VAL A 326 4.40 20.77 10.57
CA VAL A 326 4.50 20.42 11.99
C VAL A 326 5.97 20.35 12.36
N SER A 327 6.38 21.04 13.43
CA SER A 327 7.76 21.04 13.94
C SER A 327 7.93 20.15 15.17
N CYS A 328 6.88 20.00 15.97
CA CYS A 328 6.88 19.17 17.18
C CYS A 328 5.45 18.74 17.52
N ILE A 329 5.34 17.56 18.12
CA ILE A 329 4.10 17.08 18.75
C ILE A 329 4.43 16.74 20.19
N ARG A 330 3.61 17.21 21.13
CA ARG A 330 3.77 16.92 22.55
C ARG A 330 2.45 16.67 23.23
N GLU A 331 2.45 15.86 24.28
CA GLU A 331 1.30 15.64 25.14
C GLU A 331 1.22 16.73 26.21
N VAL A 332 0.01 17.17 26.51
CA VAL A 332 -0.28 18.14 27.59
C VAL A 332 -1.51 17.66 28.32
N TYR A 333 -1.42 17.71 29.63
CA TYR A 333 -2.58 17.48 30.49
C TYR A 333 -3.33 18.80 30.68
N ALA A 334 -4.65 18.77 30.61
CA ALA A 334 -5.44 19.94 30.97
C ALA A 334 -5.05 20.37 32.40
N PRO A 335 -4.76 21.68 32.65
CA PRO A 335 -4.46 22.11 33.99
C PRO A 335 -5.71 21.88 34.86
N ASP A 336 -5.54 21.11 35.92
CA ASP A 336 -6.53 21.05 36.98
C ASP A 336 -6.88 22.46 37.42
N ASP A 337 -8.17 22.70 37.75
CA ASP A 337 -8.68 23.95 38.26
C ASP A 337 -7.73 24.50 39.35
N PRO A 338 -7.30 25.81 39.31
CA PRO A 338 -6.26 26.33 40.21
C PRO A 338 -6.60 26.31 41.71
N GLY A 339 -7.59 25.53 42.11
CA GLY A 339 -8.03 25.31 43.48
C GLY A 339 -7.80 23.91 44.04
N SER A 340 -7.36 22.94 43.28
CA SER A 340 -7.14 21.57 43.71
C SER A 340 -5.69 21.36 44.18
N MET A 341 -5.49 21.14 45.48
CA MET A 341 -4.21 20.71 46.05
C MET A 341 -3.82 19.32 45.49
N VAL A 342 -2.59 19.24 45.04
CA VAL A 342 -1.86 18.07 44.55
C VAL A 342 -2.17 16.85 45.42
N THR A 343 -2.87 15.88 44.90
CA THR A 343 -2.85 14.50 45.36
C THR A 343 -2.50 13.61 44.16
N ASP A 344 -1.42 12.90 44.34
CA ASP A 344 -0.85 11.78 43.60
C ASP A 344 -1.28 11.56 42.12
N ALA A 345 -0.31 11.61 41.24
CA ALA A 345 -0.36 11.56 39.77
C ALA A 345 -0.88 10.24 39.15
N GLU A 346 -1.54 9.38 39.92
CA GLU A 346 -2.02 8.07 39.47
C GLU A 346 -3.54 7.96 39.24
N GLU A 347 -4.33 9.03 39.49
CA GLU A 347 -5.79 9.03 39.26
C GLU A 347 -6.32 10.07 38.26
N ALA A 348 -5.48 10.75 37.51
CA ALA A 348 -5.95 11.56 36.39
C ALA A 348 -6.53 10.63 35.30
N GLY A 349 -7.84 10.60 35.19
CA GLY A 349 -8.57 9.80 34.21
C GLY A 349 -8.07 10.09 32.81
N SER A 350 -8.00 9.09 31.94
CA SER A 350 -7.49 9.16 30.56
C SER A 350 -8.24 10.15 29.64
N ASP A 351 -9.27 10.82 30.14
CA ASP A 351 -10.17 11.72 29.38
C ASP A 351 -9.60 13.15 29.16
N ASP A 352 -8.53 13.54 29.87
CA ASP A 352 -8.03 14.93 29.85
C ASP A 352 -6.69 15.12 29.09
N LYS A 353 -6.24 14.10 28.40
CA LYS A 353 -5.04 14.17 27.57
C LYS A 353 -5.32 14.91 26.27
N LYS A 354 -4.49 15.93 25.97
CA LYS A 354 -4.49 16.65 24.70
C LYS A 354 -3.10 16.60 24.05
N LEU A 355 -3.10 16.56 22.72
CA LEU A 355 -1.89 16.65 21.93
C LEU A 355 -1.77 18.06 21.38
N LEU A 356 -0.60 18.68 21.56
CA LEU A 356 -0.28 19.98 20.98
C LEU A 356 0.65 19.80 19.78
N LEU A 357 0.25 20.35 18.64
CA LEU A 357 1.04 20.41 17.42
C LEU A 357 1.56 21.83 17.23
N GLU A 358 2.87 22.01 17.19
CA GLU A 358 3.50 23.27 16.87
C GLU A 358 3.66 23.39 15.35
N LEU A 359 3.02 24.41 14.78
CA LEU A 359 3.05 24.68 13.35
C LEU A 359 4.02 25.80 13.02
N GLN A 360 4.91 25.55 12.08
CA GLN A 360 5.81 26.54 11.51
C GLN A 360 5.38 26.88 10.08
N PRO A 361 5.35 28.16 9.72
CA PRO A 361 5.01 28.58 8.37
C PRO A 361 6.10 28.14 7.39
N ALA A 362 5.68 27.50 6.31
CA ALA A 362 6.54 27.18 5.17
C ALA A 362 6.68 28.36 4.20
N GLN A 363 5.88 29.41 4.39
CA GLN A 363 5.84 30.61 3.55
C GLN A 363 6.02 31.88 4.37
N ARG A 364 6.61 32.90 3.73
CA ARG A 364 6.73 34.24 4.33
C ARG A 364 5.36 34.87 4.52
N GLY A 365 5.16 35.53 5.66
CA GLY A 365 3.91 36.27 5.99
C GLY A 365 2.91 35.48 6.84
N LEU A 366 3.10 34.18 7.05
CA LEU A 366 2.34 33.39 8.02
C LEU A 366 3.03 33.43 9.38
N GLN A 367 2.23 33.32 10.46
CA GLN A 367 2.74 33.23 11.83
C GLN A 367 2.71 31.78 12.33
N SER A 368 3.64 31.44 13.23
CA SER A 368 3.61 30.13 13.92
C SER A 368 2.32 30.00 14.73
N GLN A 369 1.78 28.80 14.77
CA GLN A 369 0.54 28.47 15.46
C GLN A 369 0.71 27.22 16.31
N VAL A 370 -0.16 27.05 17.30
CA VAL A 370 -0.25 25.82 18.09
C VAL A 370 -1.69 25.30 17.95
N LEU A 371 -1.80 24.04 17.60
CA LEU A 371 -3.10 23.36 17.48
C LEU A 371 -3.24 22.29 18.54
N GLU A 372 -4.43 22.17 19.10
CA GLU A 372 -4.83 21.07 19.96
C GLU A 372 -5.50 19.96 19.14
N ALA A 373 -5.27 18.71 19.54
CA ALA A 373 -5.94 17.55 18.99
C ALA A 373 -6.10 16.44 20.04
N ASP A 374 -7.12 15.60 19.89
CA ASP A 374 -7.30 14.37 20.65
C ASP A 374 -6.62 13.19 19.96
N LEU A 375 -6.50 13.26 18.63
CA LEU A 375 -5.89 12.25 17.77
C LEU A 375 -5.10 12.91 16.65
N VAL A 376 -3.89 12.42 16.40
CA VAL A 376 -3.04 12.90 15.29
C VAL A 376 -2.79 11.77 14.32
N LEU A 377 -3.11 11.98 13.04
CA LEU A 377 -2.84 11.04 11.96
C LEU A 377 -1.71 11.57 11.07
N TRP A 378 -0.72 10.70 10.79
CA TRP A 378 0.47 11.06 10.07
C TRP A 378 0.50 10.40 8.69
N THR A 379 0.44 11.20 7.62
CA THR A 379 0.45 10.72 6.24
C THR A 379 1.64 11.27 5.43
N VAL A 380 2.62 11.85 6.11
CA VAL A 380 3.78 12.50 5.48
C VAL A 380 4.95 11.54 5.36
N GLY A 381 5.38 11.33 4.12
CA GLY A 381 6.60 10.60 3.81
C GLY A 381 6.45 9.08 3.89
N SER A 382 7.28 8.43 3.09
CA SER A 382 7.45 6.98 3.10
C SER A 382 8.92 6.63 2.87
N THR A 383 9.34 5.49 3.38
CA THR A 383 10.70 4.99 3.24
C THR A 383 10.69 3.52 2.88
N SER A 384 11.64 3.10 2.06
CA SER A 384 11.86 1.68 1.76
C SER A 384 12.78 1.07 2.82
N GLN A 385 12.50 -0.17 3.21
CA GLN A 385 13.30 -0.89 4.21
C GLN A 385 14.50 -1.64 3.65
N ILE A 386 14.68 -1.67 2.35
CA ILE A 386 15.71 -2.48 1.68
C ILE A 386 17.13 -2.19 2.21
N LEU A 387 17.44 -0.94 2.55
CA LEU A 387 18.75 -0.59 3.10
C LEU A 387 19.07 -1.35 4.39
N ARG A 388 18.09 -1.55 5.26
CA ARG A 388 18.24 -2.25 6.55
C ARG A 388 18.44 -3.76 6.39
N LEU A 389 18.06 -4.30 5.24
CA LEU A 389 18.12 -5.73 4.94
C LEU A 389 19.45 -6.16 4.30
N GLN A 390 20.35 -5.19 4.01
CA GLN A 390 21.64 -5.49 3.42
C GLN A 390 22.70 -5.63 4.51
N PRO A 391 23.58 -6.66 4.45
CA PRO A 391 24.66 -6.79 5.40
C PRO A 391 25.65 -5.61 5.25
N PRO A 392 26.13 -5.01 6.34
CA PRO A 392 27.03 -3.85 6.29
C PRO A 392 28.39 -4.17 5.66
N ASP A 393 28.77 -5.43 5.64
CA ASP A 393 30.04 -5.96 5.11
C ASP A 393 29.88 -6.62 3.74
N ALA A 394 28.71 -6.49 3.10
CA ALA A 394 28.45 -7.11 1.80
C ALA A 394 29.35 -6.49 0.71
N PRO A 395 30.08 -7.31 -0.07
CA PRO A 395 30.92 -6.84 -1.15
C PRO A 395 30.12 -6.19 -2.30
N TYR A 396 28.82 -6.44 -2.34
CA TYR A 396 27.90 -5.90 -3.34
C TYR A 396 26.61 -5.43 -2.66
N VAL A 397 26.34 -4.15 -2.84
CA VAL A 397 25.16 -3.50 -2.29
C VAL A 397 24.12 -3.40 -3.40
N ILE A 398 22.88 -3.78 -3.11
CA ILE A 398 21.75 -3.50 -3.99
C ILE A 398 21.68 -1.98 -4.22
N PRO A 399 21.72 -1.49 -5.46
CA PRO A 399 21.76 -0.06 -5.73
C PRO A 399 20.43 0.60 -5.33
N LEU A 400 20.55 1.66 -4.52
CA LEU A 400 19.42 2.41 -4.00
C LEU A 400 19.49 3.87 -4.45
N ASN A 401 18.33 4.47 -4.73
CA ASN A 401 18.23 5.91 -4.92
C ASN A 401 18.22 6.66 -3.57
N GLY A 402 18.20 7.99 -3.60
CA GLY A 402 18.15 8.83 -2.39
C GLY A 402 16.91 8.67 -1.50
N ARG A 403 15.90 7.90 -1.94
CA ARG A 403 14.70 7.55 -1.16
C ARG A 403 14.73 6.12 -0.61
N GLY A 404 15.85 5.42 -0.75
CA GLY A 404 15.99 4.02 -0.35
C GLY A 404 15.29 3.01 -1.26
N GLN A 405 14.82 3.41 -2.44
CA GLN A 405 14.21 2.51 -3.42
C GLN A 405 15.27 1.86 -4.30
N VAL A 406 15.06 0.61 -4.67
CA VAL A 406 15.96 -0.20 -5.50
C VAL A 406 15.98 0.32 -6.93
N GLU A 407 17.16 0.64 -7.46
CA GLU A 407 17.30 1.03 -8.86
C GLU A 407 17.19 -0.16 -9.80
N THR A 408 16.31 -0.06 -10.78
CA THR A 408 16.05 -1.12 -11.76
C THR A 408 16.36 -0.69 -13.19
N GLU A 409 16.61 -1.67 -14.03
CA GLU A 409 16.55 -1.54 -15.48
C GLU A 409 15.09 -1.44 -15.96
N GLU A 410 14.87 -1.12 -17.22
CA GLU A 410 13.53 -1.07 -17.83
C GLU A 410 12.82 -2.44 -17.78
N THR A 411 13.56 -3.54 -17.69
CA THR A 411 13.05 -4.92 -17.53
C THR A 411 12.60 -5.25 -16.12
N LEU A 412 12.67 -4.31 -15.18
CA LEU A 412 12.42 -4.48 -13.74
C LEU A 412 13.50 -5.30 -13.02
N GLN A 413 14.57 -5.72 -13.71
CA GLN A 413 15.72 -6.32 -13.06
C GLN A 413 16.47 -5.27 -12.23
N VAL A 414 16.96 -5.65 -11.08
CA VAL A 414 17.84 -4.81 -10.27
C VAL A 414 19.16 -4.61 -10.99
N LYS A 415 19.64 -3.37 -11.07
CA LYS A 415 20.92 -3.04 -11.74
C LYS A 415 22.06 -3.87 -11.15
N GLY A 416 22.78 -4.59 -12.01
CA GLY A 416 23.86 -5.48 -11.60
C GLY A 416 23.44 -6.85 -11.06
N HIS A 417 22.13 -7.14 -10.93
CA HIS A 417 21.59 -8.38 -10.38
C HIS A 417 20.59 -9.03 -11.37
N PRO A 418 21.04 -9.82 -12.33
CA PRO A 418 20.19 -10.32 -13.43
C PRO A 418 19.10 -11.31 -12.98
N ARG A 419 19.18 -11.89 -11.78
CA ARG A 419 18.20 -12.81 -11.22
C ARG A 419 17.30 -12.19 -10.15
N THR A 420 17.48 -10.89 -9.88
CA THR A 420 16.72 -10.14 -8.88
C THR A 420 15.88 -9.08 -9.57
N PHE A 421 14.59 -9.04 -9.27
CA PHE A 421 13.63 -8.05 -9.74
C PHE A 421 13.17 -7.18 -8.57
N ALA A 422 12.86 -5.92 -8.83
CA ALA A 422 12.24 -5.04 -7.83
C ALA A 422 11.05 -4.31 -8.45
N ILE A 423 9.94 -4.25 -7.69
CA ILE A 423 8.66 -3.73 -8.17
C ILE A 423 7.89 -3.00 -7.07
N GLY A 424 6.91 -2.19 -7.47
CA GLY A 424 6.08 -1.40 -6.57
C GLY A 424 6.86 -0.29 -5.88
N ASP A 425 6.43 0.09 -4.69
CA ASP A 425 6.97 1.24 -3.95
C ASP A 425 8.42 1.02 -3.49
N SER A 426 8.91 -0.22 -3.47
CA SER A 426 10.32 -0.54 -3.18
C SER A 426 11.26 -0.31 -4.37
N ALA A 427 10.74 -0.11 -5.59
CA ALA A 427 11.52 0.05 -6.81
C ALA A 427 11.56 1.50 -7.32
N ALA A 428 12.68 1.89 -7.92
CA ALA A 428 12.88 3.18 -8.57
C ALA A 428 13.09 2.97 -10.07
N LEU A 429 12.02 3.09 -10.84
CA LEU A 429 12.07 3.10 -12.29
C LEU A 429 11.71 4.49 -12.83
N ARG A 430 12.40 4.90 -13.90
CA ARG A 430 12.08 6.13 -14.61
C ARG A 430 11.25 5.84 -15.86
N ASP A 431 10.35 6.75 -16.16
CA ASP A 431 9.64 6.76 -17.45
C ASP A 431 10.57 7.21 -18.61
N THR A 432 10.05 7.23 -19.82
CA THR A 432 10.77 7.68 -21.02
C THR A 432 11.16 9.15 -20.98
N ALA A 433 10.54 9.97 -20.12
CA ALA A 433 10.88 11.37 -19.88
C ALA A 433 11.94 11.53 -18.76
N GLY A 434 12.42 10.44 -18.17
CA GLY A 434 13.40 10.44 -17.10
C GLY A 434 12.82 10.74 -15.71
N LYS A 435 11.49 10.87 -15.57
CA LYS A 435 10.81 11.08 -14.29
C LYS A 435 10.57 9.74 -13.59
N PHE A 436 10.76 9.70 -12.28
CA PHE A 436 10.41 8.51 -11.49
C PHE A 436 8.92 8.22 -11.56
N LEU A 437 8.59 6.94 -11.73
CA LEU A 437 7.21 6.47 -11.64
C LEU A 437 6.66 6.71 -10.23
N PRO A 438 5.36 7.00 -10.11
CA PRO A 438 4.74 7.18 -8.80
C PRO A 438 4.70 5.86 -8.02
N ALA A 439 4.93 5.94 -6.70
CA ALA A 439 4.71 4.83 -5.77
C ALA A 439 3.21 4.71 -5.50
N ASN A 440 2.54 3.86 -6.26
CA ASN A 440 1.11 3.59 -6.10
C ASN A 440 0.74 2.17 -6.56
N ALA A 441 -0.46 1.73 -6.16
CA ALA A 441 -0.99 0.41 -6.47
C ALA A 441 -1.10 0.13 -7.98
N GLN A 442 -1.39 1.15 -8.80
CA GLN A 442 -1.54 1.00 -10.24
C GLN A 442 -0.20 0.63 -10.92
N VAL A 443 0.90 1.28 -10.50
CA VAL A 443 2.25 0.96 -10.98
C VAL A 443 2.65 -0.45 -10.51
N ALA A 444 2.48 -0.74 -9.22
CA ALA A 444 2.84 -2.04 -8.65
C ALA A 444 2.09 -3.20 -9.33
N PHE A 445 0.80 -3.03 -9.59
CA PHE A 445 -0.03 -4.02 -10.28
C PHE A 445 0.44 -4.29 -11.71
N GLN A 446 0.74 -3.24 -12.49
CA GLN A 446 1.24 -3.40 -13.86
C GLN A 446 2.65 -3.98 -13.88
N GLN A 447 3.53 -3.56 -12.96
CA GLN A 447 4.87 -4.12 -12.83
C GLN A 447 4.84 -5.62 -12.47
N ALA A 448 3.88 -6.06 -11.66
CA ALA A 448 3.72 -7.46 -11.29
C ALA A 448 3.47 -8.37 -12.51
N ASP A 449 2.64 -7.94 -13.45
CA ASP A 449 2.37 -8.69 -14.69
C ASP A 449 3.63 -8.81 -15.56
N PHE A 450 4.38 -7.71 -15.71
CA PHE A 450 5.65 -7.69 -16.45
C PHE A 450 6.75 -8.48 -15.75
N ALA A 451 6.87 -8.37 -14.42
CA ALA A 451 7.85 -9.15 -13.64
C ALA A 451 7.59 -10.66 -13.77
N GLY A 452 6.34 -11.08 -13.65
CA GLY A 452 5.96 -12.48 -13.87
C GLY A 452 6.33 -12.97 -15.28
N TRP A 453 6.04 -12.17 -16.31
CA TRP A 453 6.45 -12.48 -17.69
C TRP A 453 7.97 -12.51 -17.86
N ASN A 454 8.69 -11.53 -17.32
CA ASN A 454 10.13 -11.43 -17.46
C ASN A 454 10.88 -12.57 -16.72
N ILE A 455 10.37 -13.01 -15.56
CA ILE A 455 10.89 -14.20 -14.87
C ILE A 455 10.65 -15.43 -15.73
N TRP A 456 9.44 -15.59 -16.30
CA TRP A 456 9.14 -16.67 -17.23
C TRP A 456 10.09 -16.66 -18.44
N ALA A 457 10.29 -15.49 -19.04
CA ALA A 457 11.19 -15.30 -20.19
C ALA A 457 12.64 -15.65 -19.83
N ALA A 458 13.13 -15.18 -18.68
CA ALA A 458 14.48 -15.46 -18.21
C ALA A 458 14.73 -16.94 -17.92
N ILE A 459 13.75 -17.66 -17.34
CA ILE A 459 13.84 -19.11 -17.08
C ILE A 459 13.85 -19.92 -18.38
N ASN A 460 13.19 -19.42 -19.43
CA ASN A 460 13.07 -20.10 -20.73
C ASN A 460 14.01 -19.53 -21.82
N ASP A 461 15.05 -18.76 -21.43
CA ASP A 461 16.01 -18.12 -22.35
C ASP A 461 15.35 -17.28 -23.45
N ARG A 462 14.31 -16.54 -23.08
CA ARG A 462 13.60 -15.62 -23.97
C ARG A 462 13.96 -14.17 -23.67
N PRO A 463 13.85 -13.25 -24.66
CA PRO A 463 14.08 -11.82 -24.44
C PRO A 463 13.11 -11.24 -23.41
N LEU A 464 13.65 -10.43 -22.51
CA LEU A 464 12.85 -9.69 -21.54
C LEU A 464 12.16 -8.49 -22.18
N LEU A 465 10.99 -8.14 -21.67
CA LEU A 465 10.21 -6.99 -22.13
C LEU A 465 10.49 -5.76 -21.27
N PRO A 466 10.75 -4.60 -21.87
CA PRO A 466 10.83 -3.35 -21.14
C PRO A 466 9.44 -2.95 -20.62
N PHE A 467 9.36 -2.60 -19.36
CA PHE A 467 8.14 -2.11 -18.75
C PHE A 467 7.82 -0.70 -19.22
N ARG A 468 6.57 -0.46 -19.55
CA ARG A 468 6.03 0.87 -19.90
C ARG A 468 4.75 1.08 -19.12
N PHE A 469 4.79 2.04 -18.20
CA PHE A 469 3.63 2.38 -17.39
C PHE A 469 2.53 3.01 -18.26
N GLN A 470 1.33 2.49 -18.12
CA GLN A 470 0.12 3.06 -18.71
C GLN A 470 -0.69 3.70 -17.59
N ASN A 471 -0.70 5.03 -17.55
CA ASN A 471 -1.58 5.73 -16.63
C ASN A 471 -3.04 5.55 -17.08
N LEU A 472 -3.85 4.89 -16.26
CA LEU A 472 -5.28 4.65 -16.53
C LEU A 472 -6.19 5.74 -15.94
N GLY A 473 -5.59 6.70 -15.25
CA GLY A 473 -6.28 7.71 -14.48
C GLY A 473 -6.09 7.52 -12.98
N GLU A 474 -6.71 8.39 -12.22
CA GLU A 474 -6.55 8.44 -10.77
C GLU A 474 -7.92 8.51 -10.08
N MET A 475 -8.03 7.87 -8.94
CA MET A 475 -9.27 7.78 -8.17
C MET A 475 -8.97 8.05 -6.70
N MET A 476 -9.89 8.74 -6.02
CA MET A 476 -9.85 8.95 -4.57
C MET A 476 -11.24 8.83 -3.96
N THR A 477 -11.32 8.38 -2.71
CA THR A 477 -12.54 8.47 -1.92
C THR A 477 -12.65 9.85 -1.26
N LEU A 478 -13.86 10.36 -1.13
CA LEU A 478 -14.12 11.67 -0.53
C LEU A 478 -15.22 11.56 0.55
N GLY A 479 -15.14 10.50 1.34
CA GLY A 479 -16.12 10.14 2.35
C GLY A 479 -17.06 9.03 1.87
N ARG A 480 -18.14 8.82 2.60
CA ARG A 480 -19.14 7.79 2.31
C ARG A 480 -19.97 8.20 1.10
N ASN A 481 -20.04 7.33 0.11
CA ASN A 481 -20.80 7.57 -1.13
C ASN A 481 -20.28 8.73 -2.01
N ASP A 482 -19.06 9.22 -1.79
CA ASP A 482 -18.44 10.22 -2.64
C ASP A 482 -17.03 9.80 -3.06
N ALA A 483 -16.64 10.15 -4.28
CA ALA A 483 -15.33 9.88 -4.84
C ALA A 483 -15.07 10.80 -6.04
N ALA A 484 -13.79 10.99 -6.39
CA ALA A 484 -13.41 11.64 -7.63
C ALA A 484 -12.57 10.69 -8.48
N ILE A 485 -12.91 10.58 -9.77
CA ILE A 485 -12.22 9.77 -10.76
C ILE A 485 -11.90 10.62 -11.98
N THR A 486 -10.63 10.73 -12.33
CA THR A 486 -10.20 11.29 -13.60
C THR A 486 -9.58 10.18 -14.44
N ALA A 487 -10.20 9.86 -15.58
CA ALA A 487 -9.68 8.89 -16.52
C ALA A 487 -8.64 9.55 -17.44
N SER A 488 -7.50 8.89 -17.65
CA SER A 488 -6.42 9.47 -18.49
C SER A 488 -6.72 9.45 -19.98
N PHE A 489 -7.67 8.63 -20.44
CA PHE A 489 -8.04 8.46 -21.84
C PHE A 489 -9.16 9.40 -22.31
N ILE A 490 -9.74 10.20 -21.39
CA ILE A 490 -10.75 11.22 -21.69
C ILE A 490 -10.31 12.52 -21.01
N GLU A 491 -9.74 13.44 -21.80
CA GLU A 491 -9.28 14.72 -21.26
C GLU A 491 -10.46 15.54 -20.71
N GLY A 492 -10.25 16.11 -19.52
CA GLY A 492 -11.22 17.01 -18.87
C GLY A 492 -12.44 16.34 -18.25
N LEU A 493 -12.59 15.01 -18.34
CA LEU A 493 -13.68 14.31 -17.68
C LEU A 493 -13.26 13.86 -16.28
N THR A 494 -13.93 14.41 -15.27
CA THR A 494 -13.89 13.91 -13.89
C THR A 494 -15.29 13.44 -13.51
N LEU A 495 -15.39 12.20 -13.03
CA LEU A 495 -16.61 11.68 -12.40
C LEU A 495 -16.48 11.89 -10.89
N ASP A 496 -17.36 12.66 -10.32
CA ASP A 496 -17.43 12.94 -8.88
C ASP A 496 -18.77 12.48 -8.26
N GLY A 497 -18.88 12.60 -6.96
CA GLY A 497 -20.08 12.24 -6.21
C GLY A 497 -20.41 10.74 -6.23
N PRO A 498 -21.68 10.37 -6.06
CA PRO A 498 -22.14 8.98 -5.98
C PRO A 498 -21.86 8.15 -7.23
N ILE A 499 -21.83 8.78 -8.41
CA ILE A 499 -21.50 8.09 -9.67
C ILE A 499 -20.02 7.72 -9.69
N GLY A 500 -19.14 8.66 -9.28
CA GLY A 500 -17.73 8.40 -9.10
C GLY A 500 -17.49 7.28 -8.09
N HIS A 501 -18.18 7.31 -6.94
CA HIS A 501 -18.08 6.28 -5.91
C HIS A 501 -18.47 4.88 -6.43
N ALA A 502 -19.62 4.74 -7.11
CA ALA A 502 -20.04 3.48 -7.69
C ALA A 502 -19.05 2.96 -8.74
N ALA A 503 -18.59 3.82 -9.64
CA ALA A 503 -17.60 3.47 -10.66
C ALA A 503 -16.28 3.00 -10.04
N ARG A 504 -15.79 3.68 -8.97
CA ARG A 504 -14.59 3.29 -8.22
C ARG A 504 -14.74 1.89 -7.59
N LYS A 505 -15.88 1.61 -6.94
CA LYS A 505 -16.17 0.27 -6.37
C LYS A 505 -16.13 -0.82 -7.43
N VAL A 506 -16.72 -0.59 -8.61
CA VAL A 506 -16.66 -1.55 -9.72
C VAL A 506 -15.22 -1.80 -10.18
N VAL A 507 -14.44 -0.73 -10.40
CA VAL A 507 -13.03 -0.87 -10.80
C VAL A 507 -12.23 -1.63 -9.75
N TYR A 508 -12.42 -1.34 -8.46
CA TYR A 508 -11.71 -2.01 -7.39
C TYR A 508 -12.13 -3.47 -7.22
N CYS A 509 -13.42 -3.78 -7.34
CA CYS A 509 -13.91 -5.17 -7.36
C CYS A 509 -13.21 -5.98 -8.46
N LEU A 510 -13.10 -5.44 -9.67
CA LEU A 510 -12.41 -6.09 -10.79
C LEU A 510 -10.90 -6.24 -10.57
N ARG A 511 -10.31 -5.48 -9.64
CA ARG A 511 -8.89 -5.53 -9.28
C ARG A 511 -8.60 -6.40 -8.06
N MET A 512 -9.59 -6.98 -7.40
CA MET A 512 -9.38 -7.96 -6.33
C MET A 512 -8.58 -9.18 -6.83
N PRO A 513 -7.76 -9.84 -5.96
CA PRO A 513 -6.68 -10.72 -6.43
C PRO A 513 -7.15 -12.00 -7.14
N THR A 514 -8.27 -12.60 -6.76
CA THR A 514 -8.77 -13.85 -7.36
C THR A 514 -10.23 -13.72 -7.80
N ASP A 515 -10.64 -14.49 -8.81
CA ASP A 515 -12.03 -14.47 -9.30
C ASP A 515 -13.01 -14.89 -8.21
N GLU A 516 -12.65 -15.87 -7.37
CA GLU A 516 -13.48 -16.31 -6.26
C GLU A 516 -13.71 -15.18 -5.26
N HIS A 517 -12.64 -14.44 -4.91
CA HIS A 517 -12.73 -13.31 -3.99
C HIS A 517 -13.51 -12.15 -4.61
N ARG A 518 -13.29 -11.83 -5.91
CA ARG A 518 -14.06 -10.81 -6.66
C ARG A 518 -15.56 -11.06 -6.60
N VAL A 519 -15.99 -12.30 -6.84
CA VAL A 519 -17.41 -12.67 -6.81
C VAL A 519 -17.98 -12.51 -5.40
N LYS A 520 -17.27 -12.98 -4.36
CA LYS A 520 -17.69 -12.83 -2.96
C LYS A 520 -17.87 -11.37 -2.58
N VAL A 521 -16.87 -10.53 -2.86
CA VAL A 521 -16.89 -9.09 -2.57
C VAL A 521 -17.96 -8.38 -3.36
N GLY A 522 -18.09 -8.67 -4.66
CA GLY A 522 -19.13 -8.07 -5.51
C GLY A 522 -20.54 -8.38 -5.03
N MET A 523 -20.80 -9.62 -4.60
CA MET A 523 -22.09 -10.01 -4.02
C MET A 523 -22.35 -9.30 -2.69
N SER A 524 -21.34 -9.20 -1.82
CA SER A 524 -21.45 -8.49 -0.54
C SER A 524 -21.79 -7.02 -0.75
N TRP A 525 -21.07 -6.33 -1.63
CA TRP A 525 -21.30 -4.91 -1.90
C TRP A 525 -22.67 -4.67 -2.55
N PHE A 526 -23.10 -5.56 -3.44
CA PHE A 526 -24.45 -5.50 -4.01
C PHE A 526 -25.52 -5.66 -2.93
N ALA A 527 -25.36 -6.64 -2.02
CA ALA A 527 -26.30 -6.87 -0.93
C ALA A 527 -26.35 -5.67 0.04
N LYS A 528 -25.19 -5.10 0.43
CA LYS A 528 -25.11 -3.89 1.27
C LYS A 528 -25.84 -2.72 0.60
N SER A 529 -25.58 -2.46 -0.68
CA SER A 529 -26.25 -1.38 -1.44
C SER A 529 -27.75 -1.58 -1.54
N ALA A 530 -28.23 -2.81 -1.66
CA ALA A 530 -29.66 -3.11 -1.69
C ALA A 530 -30.32 -2.84 -0.32
N VAL A 531 -29.67 -3.22 0.78
CA VAL A 531 -30.14 -2.95 2.15
C VAL A 531 -30.18 -1.44 2.42
N ASP A 532 -29.12 -0.71 2.08
CA ASP A 532 -29.05 0.75 2.26
C ASP A 532 -30.16 1.46 1.46
N SER A 533 -30.43 1.02 0.23
CA SER A 533 -31.51 1.56 -0.60
C SER A 533 -32.89 1.32 0.00
N LEU A 534 -33.12 0.13 0.57
CA LEU A 534 -34.38 -0.20 1.26
C LEU A 534 -34.56 0.64 2.53
N ALA A 535 -33.50 0.80 3.32
CA ALA A 535 -33.51 1.64 4.52
C ALA A 535 -33.80 3.11 4.18
N ALA A 536 -33.21 3.63 3.12
CA ALA A 536 -33.46 4.99 2.62
C ALA A 536 -34.93 5.16 2.19
N LEU A 537 -35.51 4.18 1.49
CA LEU A 537 -36.92 4.20 1.11
C LEU A 537 -37.85 4.16 2.33
N GLN A 538 -37.55 3.31 3.32
CA GLN A 538 -38.33 3.25 4.57
C GLN A 538 -38.30 4.58 5.33
N ASN A 539 -37.12 5.21 5.44
CA ASN A 539 -36.98 6.50 6.09
C ASN A 539 -37.75 7.61 5.32
N ALA A 540 -37.70 7.60 3.99
CA ALA A 540 -38.44 8.57 3.17
C ALA A 540 -39.95 8.41 3.36
N VAL A 541 -40.47 7.19 3.38
CA VAL A 541 -41.89 6.89 3.65
C VAL A 541 -42.28 7.30 5.07
N SER A 542 -41.46 6.98 6.07
CA SER A 542 -41.75 7.36 7.47
C SER A 542 -41.78 8.89 7.65
N ASN A 543 -40.88 9.61 7.00
CA ASN A 543 -40.85 11.07 7.03
C ASN A 543 -42.07 11.69 6.32
N MET A 544 -42.53 11.10 5.21
CA MET A 544 -43.76 11.55 4.56
C MET A 544 -45.03 11.32 5.43
N ILE A 545 -45.07 10.19 6.15
CA ILE A 545 -46.18 9.91 7.09
C ILE A 545 -46.12 10.83 8.31
N ALA A 546 -44.94 11.16 8.81
CA ALA A 546 -44.76 12.05 9.96
C ALA A 546 -45.06 13.53 9.60
N SER A 547 -44.97 13.91 8.34
CA SER A 547 -45.23 15.28 7.84
C SER A 547 -46.68 15.50 7.36
N SER A 548 -47.49 14.45 7.27
CA SER A 548 -48.94 14.47 6.97
C SER A 548 -49.77 14.39 8.27
#